data_1bfe48a98bbf2f31e7d256237ce8f048
#
_entry.id   1bfe48a98bbf2f31e7d256237ce8f048
#
_cell.length_a   1.000
_cell.length_b   1.000
_cell.length_c   1.000
_cell.angle_alpha   90.00
_cell.angle_beta   90.00
_cell.angle_gamma   90.00
#
_symmetry.space_group_name_H-M   'P 1'
#
loop_
_entity.id
_entity.type
_entity.pdbx_description
1 polymer ?
#
loop_
_entity_poly.entity_id
_entity_poly.type
_entity_poly.pdbx_seq_one_letter_code
_entity_poly.pdbx_strand_id
1 'polypeptide(L)'
;ERARGLGDVYKRQISKILSIGIPAGVENGMFQFGKLAIQSTESTLGTQAIAAQALAIVLENLNGIASMGVGISLMTVAGQTFGAGRTEEGKYYIVKLTWYGEIGLILSCLLTFAVGRPIMYLAGMEPESMRMCYEMLVAITIAKPLLWALGFIPAYGLRAAGDVKFSMIVSICTMWFCRVALAIYLIRFQGFGPIAVWIGMFADWGIRSIIFSIRFMSGKWMEKHVI
;
A
#
# COMPACT_ATOMS: atom_id res chain seq x y z
N GLU A 1 -30.08 -32.41 17.84
CA GLU A 1 -28.74 -32.04 18.38
C GLU A 1 -27.67 -31.79 17.29
N ARG A 2 -27.57 -32.64 16.26
CA ARG A 2 -26.61 -32.42 15.13
C ARG A 2 -26.86 -31.11 14.38
N ALA A 3 -28.09 -30.69 14.16
CA ALA A 3 -28.43 -29.46 13.47
C ALA A 3 -28.05 -28.19 14.29
N ARG A 4 -28.16 -28.26 15.63
CA ARG A 4 -27.69 -27.16 16.50
C ARG A 4 -26.16 -27.04 16.50
N GLY A 5 -25.44 -28.17 16.53
CA GLY A 5 -23.98 -28.17 16.46
C GLY A 5 -23.41 -27.58 15.14
N LEU A 6 -24.05 -27.86 14.00
CA LEU A 6 -23.72 -27.26 12.71
C LEU A 6 -23.94 -25.74 12.71
N GLY A 7 -25.06 -25.26 13.29
CA GLY A 7 -25.34 -23.83 13.40
C GLY A 7 -24.28 -23.06 14.23
N ASP A 8 -23.79 -23.67 15.29
CA ASP A 8 -22.78 -23.05 16.15
C ASP A 8 -21.38 -23.03 15.48
N VAL A 9 -21.07 -24.08 14.70
CA VAL A 9 -19.83 -24.10 13.88
C VAL A 9 -19.86 -23.01 12.81
N TYR A 10 -20.98 -22.85 12.11
CA TYR A 10 -21.15 -21.77 11.12
C TYR A 10 -21.05 -20.38 11.75
N LYS A 11 -21.68 -20.15 12.89
CA LYS A 11 -21.60 -18.87 13.61
C LYS A 11 -20.16 -18.53 14.01
N ARG A 12 -19.40 -19.50 14.50
CA ARG A 12 -17.98 -19.31 14.85
C ARG A 12 -17.11 -19.01 13.63
N GLN A 13 -17.34 -19.70 12.52
CA GLN A 13 -16.64 -19.44 11.27
C GLN A 13 -16.95 -18.04 10.72
N ILE A 14 -18.21 -17.65 10.66
CA ILE A 14 -18.63 -16.32 10.24
C ILE A 14 -18.02 -15.24 11.14
N SER A 15 -18.06 -15.42 12.45
CA SER A 15 -17.46 -14.48 13.41
C SER A 15 -15.94 -14.32 13.19
N LYS A 16 -15.22 -15.42 12.94
CA LYS A 16 -13.78 -15.36 12.61
C LYS A 16 -13.52 -14.65 11.29
N ILE A 17 -14.29 -14.94 10.24
CA ILE A 17 -14.17 -14.27 8.95
C ILE A 17 -14.45 -12.76 9.08
N LEU A 18 -15.51 -12.39 9.77
CA LEU A 18 -15.89 -11.00 9.99
C LEU A 18 -14.87 -10.24 10.86
N SER A 19 -14.26 -10.90 11.85
CA SER A 19 -13.22 -10.27 12.68
C SER A 19 -11.98 -9.83 11.92
N ILE A 20 -11.72 -10.43 10.76
CA ILE A 20 -10.65 -10.06 9.84
C ILE A 20 -11.19 -9.16 8.72
N GLY A 21 -12.35 -9.51 8.18
CA GLY A 21 -12.94 -8.83 7.03
C GLY A 21 -13.44 -7.42 7.33
N ILE A 22 -14.06 -7.20 8.50
CA ILE A 22 -14.55 -5.86 8.89
C ILE A 22 -13.39 -4.85 9.03
N PRO A 23 -12.30 -5.13 9.77
CA PRO A 23 -11.17 -4.22 9.82
C PRO A 23 -10.56 -3.92 8.44
N ALA A 24 -10.42 -4.93 7.60
CA ALA A 24 -9.91 -4.75 6.24
C ALA A 24 -10.88 -3.91 5.36
N GLY A 25 -12.18 -4.12 5.51
CA GLY A 25 -13.20 -3.33 4.84
C GLY A 25 -13.20 -1.86 5.27
N VAL A 26 -13.09 -1.60 6.57
CA VAL A 26 -12.97 -0.24 7.12
C VAL A 26 -11.70 0.43 6.62
N GLU A 27 -10.55 -0.28 6.64
CA GLU A 27 -9.29 0.24 6.11
C GLU A 27 -9.43 0.67 4.64
N ASN A 28 -9.99 -0.21 3.79
CA ASN A 28 -10.20 0.09 2.38
C ASN A 28 -11.19 1.26 2.18
N GLY A 29 -12.28 1.32 2.94
CA GLY A 29 -13.22 2.43 2.91
C GLY A 29 -12.54 3.76 3.25
N MET A 30 -11.79 3.82 4.35
CA MET A 30 -11.05 5.00 4.76
C MET A 30 -9.99 5.42 3.74
N PHE A 31 -9.36 4.45 3.05
CA PHE A 31 -8.45 4.73 1.93
C PHE A 31 -9.16 5.41 0.76
N GLN A 32 -10.34 4.93 0.37
CA GLN A 32 -11.11 5.56 -0.72
C GLN A 32 -11.58 6.96 -0.36
N PHE A 33 -12.05 7.19 0.87
CA PHE A 33 -12.38 8.54 1.34
C PHE A 33 -11.17 9.47 1.32
N GLY A 34 -10.00 9.01 1.76
CA GLY A 34 -8.77 9.79 1.68
C GLY A 34 -8.37 10.14 0.25
N LYS A 35 -8.50 9.20 -0.70
CA LYS A 35 -8.27 9.47 -2.13
C LYS A 35 -9.24 10.52 -2.68
N LEU A 36 -10.52 10.45 -2.33
CA LEU A 36 -11.52 11.45 -2.74
C LEU A 36 -11.19 12.85 -2.20
N ALA A 37 -10.75 12.96 -0.94
CA ALA A 37 -10.34 14.21 -0.34
C ALA A 37 -9.14 14.85 -1.07
N ILE A 38 -8.14 14.04 -1.44
CA ILE A 38 -6.99 14.46 -2.23
C ILE A 38 -7.44 14.89 -3.62
N GLN A 39 -8.23 14.09 -4.32
CA GLN A 39 -8.71 14.36 -5.67
C GLN A 39 -9.56 15.65 -5.72
N SER A 40 -10.39 15.89 -4.70
CA SER A 40 -11.12 17.15 -4.55
C SER A 40 -10.20 18.36 -4.40
N THR A 41 -9.04 18.19 -3.74
CA THR A 41 -8.05 19.27 -3.62
C THR A 41 -7.25 19.43 -4.91
N GLU A 42 -6.89 18.34 -5.59
CA GLU A 42 -6.21 18.38 -6.89
C GLU A 42 -7.03 19.06 -7.97
N SER A 43 -8.36 18.95 -7.92
CA SER A 43 -9.25 19.61 -8.90
C SER A 43 -9.11 21.13 -8.92
N THR A 44 -8.55 21.74 -7.88
CA THR A 44 -8.24 23.16 -7.82
C THR A 44 -6.97 23.58 -8.57
N LEU A 45 -6.13 22.61 -8.98
CA LEU A 45 -4.84 22.86 -9.65
C LEU A 45 -4.95 23.02 -11.17
N GLY A 46 -6.14 22.85 -11.74
CA GLY A 46 -6.40 22.98 -13.17
C GLY A 46 -6.26 21.67 -13.95
N THR A 47 -6.75 21.69 -15.20
CA THR A 47 -6.90 20.50 -16.04
C THR A 47 -5.57 19.83 -16.39
N GLN A 48 -4.50 20.62 -16.60
CA GLN A 48 -3.18 20.10 -16.92
C GLN A 48 -2.57 19.30 -15.77
N ALA A 49 -2.73 19.77 -14.54
CA ALA A 49 -2.26 19.07 -13.35
C ALA A 49 -3.06 17.77 -13.11
N ILE A 50 -4.39 17.81 -13.33
CA ILE A 50 -5.24 16.62 -13.21
C ILE A 50 -4.85 15.55 -14.24
N ALA A 51 -4.61 15.95 -15.50
CA ALA A 51 -4.17 15.03 -16.55
C ALA A 51 -2.81 14.40 -16.23
N ALA A 52 -1.85 15.20 -15.76
CA ALA A 52 -0.53 14.74 -15.33
C ALA A 52 -0.64 13.74 -14.19
N GLN A 53 -1.43 14.04 -13.17
CA GLN A 53 -1.65 13.18 -12.00
C GLN A 53 -2.35 11.87 -12.38
N ALA A 54 -3.36 11.92 -13.23
CA ALA A 54 -4.08 10.72 -13.67
C ALA A 54 -3.12 9.71 -14.32
N LEU A 55 -2.26 10.16 -15.24
CA LEU A 55 -1.30 9.28 -15.88
C LEU A 55 -0.19 8.84 -14.92
N ALA A 56 0.28 9.71 -14.03
CA ALA A 56 1.27 9.35 -13.02
C ALA A 56 0.76 8.23 -12.09
N ILE A 57 -0.51 8.26 -11.69
CA ILE A 57 -1.15 7.18 -10.92
C ILE A 57 -1.20 5.87 -11.72
N VAL A 58 -1.53 5.92 -13.01
CA VAL A 58 -1.51 4.71 -13.86
C VAL A 58 -0.12 4.11 -13.93
N LEU A 59 0.91 4.92 -14.17
CA LEU A 59 2.31 4.47 -14.22
C LEU A 59 2.78 3.93 -12.86
N GLU A 60 2.36 4.56 -11.77
CA GLU A 60 2.64 4.10 -10.41
C GLU A 60 2.01 2.74 -10.12
N ASN A 61 0.77 2.52 -10.54
CA ASN A 61 0.11 1.23 -10.39
C ASN A 61 0.81 0.14 -11.21
N LEU A 62 1.20 0.45 -12.46
CA LEU A 62 1.94 -0.50 -13.31
C LEU A 62 3.23 -0.96 -12.66
N ASN A 63 4.03 -0.04 -12.12
CA ASN A 63 5.28 -0.40 -11.49
C ASN A 63 5.12 -1.15 -10.15
N GLY A 64 3.94 -1.12 -9.53
CA GLY A 64 3.63 -1.82 -8.29
C GLY A 64 3.11 -3.26 -8.45
N ILE A 65 2.70 -3.66 -9.65
CA ILE A 65 1.99 -4.94 -9.87
C ILE A 65 2.81 -6.15 -9.40
N ALA A 66 4.09 -6.22 -9.76
CA ALA A 66 4.97 -7.34 -9.39
C ALA A 66 5.08 -7.49 -7.86
N SER A 67 5.34 -6.42 -7.15
CA SER A 67 5.44 -6.41 -5.69
C SER A 67 4.12 -6.69 -4.99
N MET A 68 3.00 -6.17 -5.51
CA MET A 68 1.67 -6.50 -4.98
C MET A 68 1.37 -7.99 -5.12
N GLY A 69 1.69 -8.59 -6.27
CA GLY A 69 1.54 -10.03 -6.49
C GLY A 69 2.32 -10.86 -5.48
N VAL A 70 3.57 -10.48 -5.21
CA VAL A 70 4.40 -11.11 -4.17
C VAL A 70 3.79 -10.93 -2.78
N GLY A 71 3.29 -9.74 -2.44
CA GLY A 71 2.64 -9.47 -1.15
C GLY A 71 1.40 -10.34 -0.91
N ILE A 72 0.53 -10.46 -1.92
CA ILE A 72 -0.66 -11.32 -1.83
C ILE A 72 -0.27 -12.80 -1.68
N SER A 73 0.72 -13.26 -2.45
CA SER A 73 1.26 -14.62 -2.34
C SER A 73 1.87 -14.88 -0.97
N LEU A 74 2.58 -13.89 -0.41
CA LEU A 74 3.13 -13.97 0.94
C LEU A 74 2.04 -14.17 1.99
N MET A 75 0.92 -13.46 1.88
CA MET A 75 -0.19 -13.60 2.83
C MET A 75 -0.72 -15.04 2.86
N THR A 76 -0.80 -15.71 1.71
CA THR A 76 -1.22 -17.12 1.62
C THR A 76 -0.17 -18.06 2.22
N VAL A 77 1.09 -17.93 1.83
CA VAL A 77 2.18 -18.80 2.31
C VAL A 77 2.40 -18.64 3.81
N ALA A 78 2.45 -17.38 4.29
CA ALA A 78 2.58 -17.08 5.71
C ALA A 78 1.39 -17.61 6.52
N GLY A 79 0.15 -17.44 6.02
CA GLY A 79 -1.05 -17.97 6.66
C GLY A 79 -1.02 -19.50 6.81
N GLN A 80 -0.56 -20.23 5.80
CA GLN A 80 -0.39 -21.70 5.86
C GLN A 80 0.69 -22.11 6.85
N THR A 81 1.84 -21.44 6.88
CA THR A 81 2.94 -21.76 7.81
C THR A 81 2.56 -21.46 9.25
N PHE A 82 1.89 -20.34 9.53
CA PHE A 82 1.41 -20.01 10.87
C PHE A 82 0.27 -20.92 11.31
N GLY A 83 -0.65 -21.26 10.40
CA GLY A 83 -1.71 -22.24 10.67
C GLY A 83 -1.21 -23.65 10.98
N ALA A 84 -0.03 -24.03 10.45
CA ALA A 84 0.65 -25.28 10.75
C ALA A 84 1.56 -25.20 12.00
N GLY A 85 1.57 -24.08 12.73
CA GLY A 85 2.42 -23.86 13.91
C GLY A 85 3.90 -23.63 13.60
N ARG A 86 4.30 -23.48 12.32
CA ARG A 86 5.68 -23.31 11.87
C ARG A 86 6.08 -21.84 11.79
N THR A 87 6.15 -21.17 12.94
CA THR A 87 6.31 -19.71 13.04
C THR A 87 7.64 -19.22 12.46
N GLU A 88 8.74 -19.95 12.68
CA GLU A 88 10.06 -19.57 12.15
C GLU A 88 10.12 -19.66 10.62
N GLU A 89 9.46 -20.66 10.03
CA GLU A 89 9.34 -20.74 8.57
C GLU A 89 8.51 -19.55 8.01
N GLY A 90 7.43 -19.19 8.68
CA GLY A 90 6.63 -18.03 8.31
C GLY A 90 7.44 -16.75 8.31
N LYS A 91 8.26 -16.54 9.34
CA LYS A 91 9.19 -15.42 9.45
C LYS A 91 10.24 -15.42 8.31
N TYR A 92 10.81 -16.56 8.01
CA TYR A 92 11.73 -16.72 6.89
C TYR A 92 11.08 -16.33 5.55
N TYR A 93 9.85 -16.79 5.30
CA TYR A 93 9.13 -16.44 4.07
C TYR A 93 8.80 -14.96 3.99
N ILE A 94 8.45 -14.30 5.11
CA ILE A 94 8.21 -12.85 5.12
C ILE A 94 9.46 -12.11 4.65
N VAL A 95 10.63 -12.41 5.22
CA VAL A 95 11.88 -11.77 4.84
C VAL A 95 12.25 -12.07 3.38
N LYS A 96 12.22 -13.35 3.00
CA LYS A 96 12.63 -13.78 1.65
C LYS A 96 11.73 -13.20 0.55
N LEU A 97 10.41 -13.24 0.74
CA LEU A 97 9.48 -12.69 -0.24
C LEU A 97 9.49 -11.16 -0.26
N THR A 98 9.82 -10.50 0.85
CA THR A 98 10.06 -9.05 0.84
C THR A 98 11.21 -8.69 -0.08
N TRP A 99 12.32 -9.43 -0.04
CA TRP A 99 13.45 -9.22 -0.96
C TRP A 99 13.09 -9.50 -2.42
N TYR A 100 12.33 -10.56 -2.70
CA TYR A 100 11.88 -10.85 -4.08
C TYR A 100 10.91 -9.76 -4.59
N GLY A 101 10.02 -9.29 -3.72
CA GLY A 101 9.14 -8.18 -4.04
C GLY A 101 9.89 -6.88 -4.29
N GLU A 102 10.97 -6.61 -3.53
CA GLU A 102 11.83 -5.45 -3.74
C GLU A 102 12.55 -5.52 -5.09
N ILE A 103 13.15 -6.66 -5.43
CA ILE A 103 13.80 -6.85 -6.74
C ILE A 103 12.79 -6.66 -7.88
N GLY A 104 11.62 -7.27 -7.76
CA GLY A 104 10.54 -7.12 -8.74
C GLY A 104 10.08 -5.66 -8.88
N LEU A 105 10.03 -4.92 -7.76
CA LEU A 105 9.68 -3.51 -7.73
C LEU A 105 10.73 -2.64 -8.45
N ILE A 106 12.00 -2.85 -8.16
CA ILE A 106 13.11 -2.12 -8.82
C ILE A 106 13.06 -2.34 -10.32
N LEU A 107 12.94 -3.59 -10.77
CA LEU A 107 12.86 -3.93 -12.20
C LEU A 107 11.63 -3.29 -12.86
N SER A 108 10.47 -3.34 -12.21
CA SER A 108 9.24 -2.70 -12.71
C SER A 108 9.34 -1.18 -12.75
N CYS A 109 9.98 -0.56 -11.75
CA CYS A 109 10.22 0.88 -11.74
C CYS A 109 11.15 1.32 -12.88
N LEU A 110 12.24 0.59 -13.12
CA LEU A 110 13.16 0.86 -14.23
C LEU A 110 12.47 0.70 -15.59
N LEU A 111 11.68 -0.37 -15.75
CA LEU A 111 10.91 -0.59 -16.97
C LEU A 111 9.90 0.53 -17.20
N THR A 112 9.08 0.86 -16.19
CA THR A 112 8.08 1.92 -16.29
C THR A 112 8.72 3.28 -16.55
N PHE A 113 9.88 3.56 -15.97
CA PHE A 113 10.65 4.76 -16.25
C PHE A 113 11.12 4.83 -17.71
N ALA A 114 11.65 3.73 -18.25
CA ALA A 114 12.12 3.65 -19.63
C ALA A 114 10.99 3.87 -20.66
N VAL A 115 9.80 3.31 -20.37
CA VAL A 115 8.63 3.43 -21.28
C VAL A 115 7.74 4.63 -20.96
N GLY A 116 7.96 5.32 -19.86
CA GLY A 116 7.08 6.38 -19.38
C GLY A 116 6.94 7.56 -20.36
N ARG A 117 8.04 8.06 -20.92
CA ARG A 117 7.98 9.13 -21.95
C ARG A 117 7.23 8.70 -23.21
N PRO A 118 7.53 7.56 -23.85
CA PRO A 118 6.73 7.03 -24.96
C PRO A 118 5.24 6.94 -24.64
N ILE A 119 4.88 6.46 -23.45
CA ILE A 119 3.46 6.35 -23.03
C ILE A 119 2.82 7.74 -22.92
N MET A 120 3.49 8.73 -22.32
CA MET A 120 2.98 10.11 -22.22
C MET A 120 2.74 10.72 -23.59
N TYR A 121 3.65 10.48 -24.55
CA TYR A 121 3.52 10.94 -25.92
C TYR A 121 2.34 10.27 -26.66
N LEU A 122 2.21 8.96 -26.55
CA LEU A 122 1.11 8.20 -27.14
C LEU A 122 -0.26 8.56 -26.53
N ALA A 123 -0.28 8.98 -25.25
CA ALA A 123 -1.47 9.47 -24.58
C ALA A 123 -1.90 10.89 -25.05
N GLY A 124 -1.16 11.51 -25.95
CA GLY A 124 -1.48 12.84 -26.47
C GLY A 124 -1.43 13.95 -25.42
N MET A 125 -0.53 13.82 -24.43
CA MET A 125 -0.42 14.83 -23.37
C MET A 125 0.14 16.13 -23.89
N GLU A 126 -0.39 17.26 -23.40
CA GLU A 126 0.19 18.58 -23.61
C GLU A 126 1.59 18.66 -22.99
N PRO A 127 2.51 19.47 -23.57
CA PRO A 127 3.91 19.56 -23.11
C PRO A 127 4.05 19.87 -21.61
N GLU A 128 3.21 20.75 -21.07
CA GLU A 128 3.23 21.12 -19.64
C GLU A 128 2.75 19.97 -18.75
N SER A 129 1.68 19.28 -19.11
CA SER A 129 1.19 18.08 -18.41
C SER A 129 2.23 16.97 -18.45
N MET A 130 2.91 16.80 -19.60
CA MET A 130 3.98 15.80 -19.76
C MET A 130 5.17 16.12 -18.85
N ARG A 131 5.57 17.38 -18.72
CA ARG A 131 6.64 17.81 -17.81
C ARG A 131 6.29 17.46 -16.36
N MET A 132 5.10 17.87 -15.89
CA MET A 132 4.66 17.57 -14.53
C MET A 132 4.57 16.07 -14.27
N CYS A 133 4.02 15.30 -15.21
CA CYS A 133 3.93 13.83 -15.09
C CYS A 133 5.32 13.19 -15.02
N TYR A 134 6.27 13.67 -15.81
CA TYR A 134 7.64 13.15 -15.82
C TYR A 134 8.38 13.47 -14.50
N GLU A 135 8.23 14.66 -13.95
CA GLU A 135 8.78 15.04 -12.64
C GLU A 135 8.25 14.09 -11.53
N MET A 136 6.95 13.83 -11.53
CA MET A 136 6.32 12.87 -10.62
C MET A 136 6.86 11.45 -10.84
N LEU A 137 7.01 11.00 -12.08
CA LEU A 137 7.54 9.67 -12.41
C LEU A 137 8.98 9.48 -11.93
N VAL A 138 9.84 10.50 -12.08
CA VAL A 138 11.22 10.48 -11.55
C VAL A 138 11.20 10.32 -10.02
N ALA A 139 10.38 11.14 -9.34
CA ALA A 139 10.25 11.07 -7.88
C ALA A 139 9.75 9.70 -7.41
N ILE A 140 8.74 9.13 -8.09
CA ILE A 140 8.21 7.80 -7.79
C ILE A 140 9.27 6.72 -7.99
N THR A 141 10.01 6.77 -9.10
CA THR A 141 11.01 5.76 -9.45
C THR A 141 12.13 5.68 -8.40
N ILE A 142 12.46 6.81 -7.77
CA ILE A 142 13.49 6.88 -6.71
C ILE A 142 12.88 6.50 -5.35
N ALA A 143 11.75 7.09 -4.98
CA ALA A 143 11.19 6.96 -3.64
C ALA A 143 10.52 5.60 -3.39
N LYS A 144 9.88 5.03 -4.40
CA LYS A 144 9.09 3.81 -4.23
C LYS A 144 9.94 2.59 -3.85
N PRO A 145 11.06 2.27 -4.51
CA PRO A 145 11.94 1.18 -4.08
C PRO A 145 12.48 1.38 -2.65
N LEU A 146 12.79 2.60 -2.27
CA LEU A 146 13.36 2.88 -0.95
C LEU A 146 12.33 2.77 0.19
N LEU A 147 11.07 3.06 -0.09
CA LEU A 147 10.07 3.26 0.95
C LEU A 147 8.92 2.24 0.92
N TRP A 148 8.52 1.76 -0.26
CA TRP A 148 7.26 1.03 -0.39
C TRP A 148 7.35 -0.43 0.04
N ALA A 149 8.34 -1.18 -0.43
CA ALA A 149 8.38 -2.63 -0.20
C ALA A 149 8.49 -2.99 1.28
N LEU A 150 9.34 -2.30 2.03
CA LEU A 150 9.50 -2.49 3.47
C LEU A 150 8.26 -2.10 4.28
N GLY A 151 7.44 -1.19 3.76
CA GLY A 151 6.20 -0.77 4.42
C GLY A 151 5.00 -1.65 4.12
N PHE A 152 4.95 -2.26 2.95
CA PHE A 152 3.74 -2.96 2.50
C PHE A 152 3.87 -4.47 2.50
N ILE A 153 4.98 -5.04 2.05
CA ILE A 153 5.12 -6.50 1.96
C ILE A 153 5.13 -7.16 3.33
N PRO A 154 5.91 -6.72 4.35
CA PRO A 154 5.83 -7.28 5.69
C PRO A 154 4.45 -7.14 6.33
N ALA A 155 3.70 -6.08 6.01
CA ALA A 155 2.34 -5.89 6.51
C ALA A 155 1.40 -7.02 6.08
N TYR A 156 1.55 -7.60 4.89
CA TYR A 156 0.80 -8.80 4.48
C TYR A 156 1.13 -10.00 5.38
N GLY A 157 2.41 -10.18 5.74
CA GLY A 157 2.83 -11.22 6.67
C GLY A 157 2.27 -11.03 8.09
N LEU A 158 2.30 -9.81 8.62
CA LEU A 158 1.72 -9.47 9.93
C LEU A 158 0.20 -9.71 9.96
N ARG A 159 -0.51 -9.40 8.88
CA ARG A 159 -1.94 -9.69 8.74
C ARG A 159 -2.20 -11.20 8.70
N ALA A 160 -1.38 -11.97 8.00
CA ALA A 160 -1.46 -13.43 7.96
C ALA A 160 -1.23 -14.05 9.34
N ALA A 161 -0.39 -13.44 10.17
CA ALA A 161 -0.15 -13.83 11.57
C ALA A 161 -1.25 -13.38 12.54
N GLY A 162 -2.30 -12.66 12.06
CA GLY A 162 -3.42 -12.20 12.89
C GLY A 162 -3.29 -10.78 13.46
N ASP A 163 -2.19 -10.05 13.17
CA ASP A 163 -2.02 -8.68 13.64
C ASP A 163 -2.74 -7.63 12.75
N VAL A 164 -4.01 -7.96 12.39
CA VAL A 164 -4.83 -7.18 11.45
C VAL A 164 -5.20 -5.82 12.01
N LYS A 165 -5.59 -5.75 13.29
CA LYS A 165 -6.00 -4.48 13.93
C LYS A 165 -4.86 -3.46 14.00
N PHE A 166 -3.66 -3.91 14.32
CA PHE A 166 -2.48 -3.04 14.33
C PHE A 166 -2.21 -2.49 12.92
N SER A 167 -2.18 -3.38 11.92
CA SER A 167 -1.97 -3.00 10.53
C SER A 167 -3.03 -1.99 10.04
N MET A 168 -4.30 -2.19 10.39
CA MET A 168 -5.41 -1.29 10.05
C MET A 168 -5.20 0.10 10.68
N ILE A 169 -4.94 0.17 12.00
CA ILE A 169 -4.79 1.44 12.71
C ILE A 169 -3.63 2.24 12.13
N VAL A 170 -2.46 1.60 11.95
CA VAL A 170 -1.29 2.25 11.37
C VAL A 170 -1.60 2.77 9.97
N SER A 171 -2.21 1.93 9.11
CA SER A 171 -2.55 2.31 7.73
C SER A 171 -3.51 3.50 7.67
N ILE A 172 -4.54 3.54 8.52
CA ILE A 172 -5.50 4.65 8.56
C ILE A 172 -4.81 5.92 9.07
N CYS A 173 -4.07 5.83 10.19
CA CYS A 173 -3.40 7.01 10.75
C CYS A 173 -2.39 7.61 9.77
N THR A 174 -1.51 6.80 9.18
CA THR A 174 -0.51 7.31 8.23
C THR A 174 -1.16 7.88 6.97
N MET A 175 -2.22 7.24 6.46
CA MET A 175 -2.97 7.75 5.32
C MET A 175 -3.56 9.13 5.60
N TRP A 176 -4.22 9.33 6.74
CA TRP A 176 -4.91 10.58 7.01
C TRP A 176 -3.96 11.71 7.43
N PHE A 177 -3.00 11.43 8.30
CA PHE A 177 -2.07 12.45 8.80
C PHE A 177 -0.94 12.75 7.81
N CYS A 178 -0.30 11.73 7.26
CA CYS A 178 0.86 11.94 6.41
C CYS A 178 0.49 12.17 4.95
N ARG A 179 -0.50 11.44 4.42
CA ARG A 179 -0.84 11.56 3.01
C ARG A 179 -1.89 12.64 2.75
N VAL A 180 -3.05 12.57 3.42
CA VAL A 180 -4.16 13.51 3.16
C VAL A 180 -3.87 14.90 3.72
N ALA A 181 -3.58 15.01 5.03
CA ALA A 181 -3.38 16.30 5.66
C ALA A 181 -2.15 17.03 5.11
N LEU A 182 -1.03 16.33 4.90
CA LEU A 182 0.18 16.93 4.35
C LEU A 182 -0.01 17.38 2.91
N ALA A 183 -0.64 16.57 2.05
CA ALA A 183 -0.91 16.95 0.67
C ALA A 183 -1.81 18.18 0.58
N ILE A 184 -2.89 18.23 1.36
CA ILE A 184 -3.80 19.40 1.40
C ILE A 184 -3.06 20.64 1.91
N TYR A 185 -2.23 20.48 2.95
CA TYR A 185 -1.42 21.58 3.49
C TYR A 185 -0.46 22.14 2.43
N LEU A 186 0.29 21.28 1.74
CA LEU A 186 1.25 21.68 0.73
C LEU A 186 0.58 22.37 -0.47
N ILE A 187 -0.58 21.86 -0.91
CA ILE A 187 -1.31 22.46 -2.04
C ILE A 187 -1.91 23.82 -1.64
N ARG A 188 -2.62 23.89 -0.50
CA ARG A 188 -3.40 25.09 -0.14
C ARG A 188 -2.57 26.22 0.48
N PHE A 189 -1.53 25.89 1.24
CA PHE A 189 -0.78 26.90 2.00
C PHE A 189 0.62 27.16 1.46
N GLN A 190 1.23 26.17 0.79
CA GLN A 190 2.58 26.32 0.23
C GLN A 190 2.58 26.52 -1.29
N GLY A 191 1.43 26.38 -1.96
CA GLY A 191 1.33 26.57 -3.39
C GLY A 191 2.04 25.51 -4.23
N PHE A 192 2.31 24.33 -3.66
CA PHE A 192 2.88 23.20 -4.41
C PHE A 192 1.87 22.70 -5.44
N GLY A 193 2.38 22.35 -6.64
CA GLY A 193 1.59 21.70 -7.69
C GLY A 193 1.24 20.24 -7.36
N PRO A 194 0.91 19.43 -8.37
CA PRO A 194 0.49 18.03 -8.18
C PRO A 194 1.54 17.15 -7.49
N ILE A 195 2.82 17.54 -7.49
CA ILE A 195 3.89 16.84 -6.77
C ILE A 195 3.65 16.76 -5.26
N ALA A 196 2.87 17.68 -4.68
CA ALA A 196 2.53 17.69 -3.25
C ALA A 196 1.86 16.39 -2.79
N VAL A 197 1.02 15.80 -3.63
CA VAL A 197 0.36 14.53 -3.34
C VAL A 197 1.36 13.40 -3.19
N TRP A 198 2.40 13.39 -4.04
CA TRP A 198 3.47 12.39 -4.00
C TRP A 198 4.36 12.57 -2.78
N ILE A 199 4.64 13.82 -2.39
CA ILE A 199 5.36 14.09 -1.12
C ILE A 199 4.59 13.51 0.06
N GLY A 200 3.27 13.71 0.11
CA GLY A 200 2.40 13.10 1.12
C GLY A 200 2.42 11.57 1.08
N MET A 201 2.42 10.97 -0.12
CA MET A 201 2.55 9.52 -0.30
C MET A 201 3.90 8.99 0.18
N PHE A 202 4.98 9.66 -0.13
CA PHE A 202 6.33 9.24 0.29
C PHE A 202 6.47 9.32 1.81
N ALA A 203 5.93 10.35 2.44
CA ALA A 203 5.87 10.45 3.90
C ALA A 203 5.06 9.31 4.53
N ASP A 204 3.89 8.98 3.98
CA ASP A 204 3.07 7.81 4.40
C ASP A 204 3.86 6.50 4.26
N TRP A 205 4.48 6.25 3.10
CA TRP A 205 5.28 5.04 2.87
C TRP A 205 6.47 4.94 3.81
N GLY A 206 7.21 6.03 4.02
CA GLY A 206 8.37 6.06 4.91
C GLY A 206 8.02 5.77 6.37
N ILE A 207 7.01 6.46 6.91
CA ILE A 207 6.56 6.26 8.29
C ILE A 207 6.01 4.85 8.47
N ARG A 208 5.24 4.36 7.51
CA ARG A 208 4.70 3.00 7.50
C ARG A 208 5.81 1.95 7.48
N SER A 209 6.84 2.14 6.64
CA SER A 209 8.00 1.25 6.58
C SER A 209 8.71 1.16 7.93
N ILE A 210 8.93 2.29 8.59
CA ILE A 210 9.56 2.32 9.91
C ILE A 210 8.71 1.58 10.94
N ILE A 211 7.41 1.89 11.02
CA ILE A 211 6.51 1.29 12.01
C ILE A 211 6.39 -0.23 11.81
N PHE A 212 6.18 -0.70 10.58
CA PHE A 212 6.05 -2.13 10.31
C PHE A 212 7.37 -2.88 10.47
N SER A 213 8.51 -2.27 10.13
CA SER A 213 9.82 -2.88 10.39
C SER A 213 10.08 -3.03 11.89
N ILE A 214 9.82 -2.01 12.69
CA ILE A 214 9.93 -2.07 14.16
C ILE A 214 8.98 -3.15 14.71
N ARG A 215 7.73 -3.19 14.24
CA ARG A 215 6.75 -4.18 14.66
C ARG A 215 7.20 -5.60 14.33
N PHE A 216 7.71 -5.82 13.13
CA PHE A 216 8.24 -7.10 12.69
C PHE A 216 9.44 -7.53 13.55
N MET A 217 10.41 -6.64 13.78
CA MET A 217 11.61 -6.92 14.59
C MET A 217 11.30 -7.18 16.07
N SER A 218 10.24 -6.55 16.62
CA SER A 218 9.84 -6.72 18.02
C SER A 218 9.32 -8.13 18.36
N GLY A 219 8.95 -8.93 17.37
CA GLY A 219 8.40 -10.28 17.56
C GLY A 219 7.00 -10.34 18.20
N LYS A 220 6.44 -9.22 18.68
CA LYS A 220 5.15 -9.17 19.40
C LYS A 220 3.95 -9.65 18.57
N TRP A 221 4.09 -9.72 17.26
CA TRP A 221 3.07 -10.23 16.35
C TRP A 221 2.96 -11.77 16.37
N MET A 222 4.03 -12.47 16.79
CA MET A 222 4.07 -13.95 16.89
C MET A 222 3.26 -14.49 18.07
N GLU A 223 2.96 -13.65 19.07
CA GLU A 223 2.15 -14.02 20.25
C GLU A 223 0.65 -14.03 19.95
N LYS A 224 0.23 -13.49 18.81
CA LYS A 224 -1.18 -13.40 18.40
C LYS A 224 -1.55 -14.64 17.58
N HIS A 225 -2.10 -15.64 18.25
CA HIS A 225 -2.66 -16.82 17.57
C HIS A 225 -4.01 -16.48 16.92
N VAL A 226 -4.13 -16.75 15.63
CA VAL A 226 -5.40 -16.62 14.86
C VAL A 226 -6.33 -17.82 15.07
N ILE A 227 -5.87 -18.85 15.77
CA ILE A 227 -6.59 -20.13 15.93
C ILE A 227 -7.14 -20.23 17.34
#